data_ec2bf7d269a4aa324de87e30482c5bdb
#
_entry.id   ec2bf7d269a4aa324de87e30482c5bdb
#
_cell.length_a   1.000
_cell.length_b   1.000
_cell.length_c   1.000
_cell.angle_alpha   90.00
_cell.angle_beta   90.00
_cell.angle_gamma   90.00
#
_symmetry.space_group_name_H-M   'P 1'
#
loop_
_entity.id
_entity.type
_entity.pdbx_description
1 polymer ?
#
loop_
_entity_poly.entity_id
_entity_poly.type
_entity_poly.pdbx_seq_one_letter_code
_entity_poly.pdbx_strand_id
1 'polypeptide(L)'
;SSEDTALDSINRKIKEIYLSLQLEKKLTKNQIVEAYLNTIPLGGYVYGVEAASLSYFNKPAKDLTLPECAYLAGITQAPSYYSAYNTEEEDYPNTYLDRTKAVLMKMLELHYITQEEYNEAYAFVDSNSFEFNAAEISYSVDYEWFVYPALDQVRSDLKEKYKYTDEEISKLFVNGGLKIYTTMNRTMQDGVQAVLDDRSNLDVKINGSYSEEPLTNEGVYMLQSAATVMDYKTGEVKALIGGRGKQPANSLNRAYDDLKSIASNTKPLTVYGPAIDTKNYTAATPIDDSPLTNEELSNFGYSFQPTNWNGVYDGLITPREAIMYSKNITSLKVVYNLGLSTALEYGKKSGLIYNSESSKSIATLALGEFNNDPSDRDGGNTTILASAYGSFGNKGIRTEAILYTKVIDSTGKVILDKTADTTKLFSEETAYIMYDILKGPVTGFDAGGAKFGDIPVAGKSGTTDNSDSFWFSGLTPYYSASVWIGYDMPTKLNGYSSSAASLWGDVMRVVHQGLSYKEIEKPSTVVTATVCRDSGKLATDLCAQDQRGSRVRTEYFIEGTQPTTACDVHVTAKVNSTNNKLATASTPVRNIVTKVFIKKLNPNSATTDYPYVLP
;
A
#
# COMPACT_ATOMS: atom_id res chain seq x y z
N SER A 1 9.96 24.98 23.78
CA SER A 1 10.98 25.95 24.21
C SER A 1 11.46 25.57 25.61
N SER A 2 12.58 24.88 25.72
CA SER A 2 13.31 24.75 26.97
C SER A 2 13.94 26.11 27.24
N GLU A 3 13.62 26.71 28.37
CA GLU A 3 14.34 27.86 28.89
C GLU A 3 15.81 27.46 29.06
N ASP A 4 16.69 27.90 28.15
CA ASP A 4 18.12 27.77 28.29
C ASP A 4 18.51 28.48 29.59
N THR A 5 19.06 27.78 30.54
CA THR A 5 19.59 28.40 31.74
C THR A 5 20.77 29.30 31.35
N ALA A 6 21.04 30.35 32.12
CA ALA A 6 22.20 31.23 31.88
C ALA A 6 23.52 30.42 31.80
N LEU A 7 23.59 29.27 32.50
CA LEU A 7 24.72 28.36 32.49
C LEU A 7 24.87 27.64 31.14
N ASP A 8 23.77 27.22 30.52
CA ASP A 8 23.77 26.53 29.22
C ASP A 8 24.20 27.50 28.12
N SER A 9 23.78 28.75 28.20
CA SER A 9 24.19 29.81 27.26
C SER A 9 25.70 30.10 27.37
N ILE A 10 26.26 30.14 28.59
CA ILE A 10 27.71 30.31 28.82
C ILE A 10 28.48 29.10 28.28
N ASN A 11 28.05 27.90 28.59
CA ASN A 11 28.70 26.66 28.12
C ASN A 11 28.70 26.57 26.59
N ARG A 12 27.59 26.96 25.94
CA ARG A 12 27.50 27.05 24.50
C ARG A 12 28.51 28.04 23.94
N LYS A 13 28.61 29.26 24.49
CA LYS A 13 29.58 30.27 24.05
C LYS A 13 31.04 29.84 24.23
N ILE A 14 31.37 29.14 25.29
CA ILE A 14 32.71 28.60 25.48
C ILE A 14 33.03 27.55 24.38
N LYS A 15 32.10 26.66 24.07
CA LYS A 15 32.25 25.68 22.97
C LYS A 15 32.41 26.37 21.62
N GLU A 16 31.59 27.38 21.33
CA GLU A 16 31.67 28.16 20.09
C GLU A 16 33.06 28.81 19.93
N ILE A 17 33.58 29.47 20.96
CA ILE A 17 34.93 30.09 20.94
C ILE A 17 36.00 29.01 20.70
N TYR A 18 35.95 27.90 21.44
CA TYR A 18 36.93 26.85 21.26
C TYR A 18 36.93 26.26 19.86
N LEU A 19 35.72 25.96 19.31
CA LEU A 19 35.57 25.43 17.96
C LEU A 19 36.01 26.43 16.90
N SER A 20 35.73 27.73 17.06
CA SER A 20 36.18 28.77 16.14
C SER A 20 37.70 28.84 16.05
N LEU A 21 38.40 28.76 17.19
CA LEU A 21 39.85 28.70 17.23
C LEU A 21 40.44 27.45 16.57
N GLN A 22 39.74 26.31 16.69
CA GLN A 22 40.16 25.08 16.00
C GLN A 22 39.92 25.15 14.48
N LEU A 23 38.82 25.76 14.05
CA LEU A 23 38.49 25.98 12.64
C LEU A 23 39.54 26.87 11.96
N GLU A 24 39.92 27.99 12.58
CA GLU A 24 40.95 28.90 12.05
C GLU A 24 42.35 28.24 11.93
N LYS A 25 42.63 27.19 12.72
CA LYS A 25 43.87 26.41 12.57
C LYS A 25 43.84 25.43 11.40
N LYS A 26 42.65 25.02 10.96
CA LYS A 26 42.46 23.99 9.93
C LYS A 26 42.06 24.53 8.57
N LEU A 27 41.37 25.67 8.54
CA LEU A 27 40.81 26.26 7.32
C LEU A 27 41.38 27.68 7.12
N THR A 28 41.58 28.04 5.86
CA THR A 28 41.88 29.44 5.49
C THR A 28 40.65 30.32 5.67
N LYS A 29 40.83 31.63 5.75
CA LYS A 29 39.70 32.60 5.85
C LYS A 29 38.73 32.43 4.68
N ASN A 30 39.22 32.23 3.47
CA ASN A 30 38.36 32.03 2.29
C ASN A 30 37.53 30.76 2.42
N GLN A 31 38.11 29.67 2.90
CA GLN A 31 37.36 28.44 3.13
C GLN A 31 36.30 28.58 4.21
N ILE A 32 36.59 29.37 5.27
CA ILE A 32 35.61 29.65 6.34
C ILE A 32 34.46 30.48 5.77
N VAL A 33 34.75 31.51 4.96
CA VAL A 33 33.72 32.36 4.32
C VAL A 33 32.88 31.54 3.33
N GLU A 34 33.53 30.73 2.51
CA GLU A 34 32.85 29.83 1.57
C GLU A 34 31.90 28.86 2.30
N ALA A 35 32.38 28.20 3.35
CA ALA A 35 31.55 27.31 4.16
C ALA A 35 30.37 28.06 4.79
N TYR A 36 30.60 29.28 5.33
CA TYR A 36 29.55 30.11 5.89
C TYR A 36 28.50 30.47 4.87
N LEU A 37 28.92 31.02 3.69
CA LEU A 37 28.01 31.44 2.63
C LEU A 37 27.19 30.28 2.04
N ASN A 38 27.70 29.04 2.11
CA ASN A 38 26.98 27.84 1.64
C ASN A 38 26.04 27.22 2.68
N THR A 39 26.12 27.62 3.96
CA THR A 39 25.36 26.96 5.04
C THR A 39 24.43 27.86 5.82
N ILE A 40 24.54 29.18 5.66
CA ILE A 40 23.76 30.17 6.42
C ILE A 40 22.27 30.08 6.05
N PRO A 41 21.34 30.10 7.04
CA PRO A 41 19.92 30.21 6.77
C PRO A 41 19.55 31.60 6.28
N LEU A 42 18.77 31.69 5.20
CA LEU A 42 18.39 32.92 4.52
C LEU A 42 16.87 33.06 4.30
N GLY A 43 16.09 32.51 5.23
CA GLY A 43 14.62 32.57 5.24
C GLY A 43 13.96 31.28 4.82
N GLY A 44 12.90 30.90 5.52
CA GLY A 44 12.22 29.62 5.32
C GLY A 44 13.19 28.43 5.42
N TYR A 45 13.17 27.56 4.42
CA TYR A 45 14.08 26.41 4.31
C TYR A 45 15.26 26.66 3.36
N VAL A 46 15.56 27.92 3.04
CA VAL A 46 16.63 28.30 2.11
C VAL A 46 17.95 28.45 2.86
N TYR A 47 18.94 27.64 2.49
CA TYR A 47 20.27 27.64 3.06
C TYR A 47 21.32 27.92 1.99
N GLY A 48 22.22 28.87 2.28
CA GLY A 48 23.29 29.27 1.38
C GLY A 48 22.88 30.35 0.36
N VAL A 49 23.87 31.18 -0.02
CA VAL A 49 23.66 32.37 -0.82
C VAL A 49 23.20 32.06 -2.25
N GLU A 50 23.69 30.96 -2.85
CA GLU A 50 23.27 30.58 -4.21
C GLU A 50 21.80 30.15 -4.23
N ALA A 51 21.38 29.32 -3.27
CA ALA A 51 19.99 28.92 -3.15
C ALA A 51 19.07 30.13 -2.87
N ALA A 52 19.51 31.05 -2.02
CA ALA A 52 18.78 32.28 -1.72
C ALA A 52 18.68 33.21 -2.94
N SER A 53 19.75 33.35 -3.70
CA SER A 53 19.75 34.15 -4.95
C SER A 53 18.74 33.59 -5.96
N LEU A 54 18.75 32.31 -6.18
CA LEU A 54 17.78 31.63 -7.06
C LEU A 54 16.34 31.78 -6.53
N SER A 55 16.15 31.60 -5.22
CA SER A 55 14.84 31.69 -4.58
C SER A 55 14.26 33.12 -4.64
N TYR A 56 14.99 34.11 -4.19
CA TYR A 56 14.50 35.50 -4.12
C TYR A 56 14.50 36.23 -5.46
N PHE A 57 15.50 35.97 -6.33
CA PHE A 57 15.76 36.79 -7.53
C PHE A 57 15.78 35.96 -8.83
N ASN A 58 15.62 34.67 -8.77
CA ASN A 58 15.66 33.74 -9.93
C ASN A 58 16.92 33.91 -10.80
N LYS A 59 18.07 34.17 -10.19
CA LYS A 59 19.38 34.29 -10.86
C LYS A 59 20.51 33.77 -9.98
N PRO A 60 21.65 33.37 -10.58
CA PRO A 60 22.83 32.93 -9.84
C PRO A 60 23.39 34.04 -8.94
N ALA A 61 23.98 33.68 -7.80
CA ALA A 61 24.54 34.65 -6.83
C ALA A 61 25.61 35.57 -7.44
N LYS A 62 26.36 35.10 -8.44
CA LYS A 62 27.36 35.92 -9.17
C LYS A 62 26.74 37.06 -9.98
N ASP A 63 25.46 37.03 -10.29
CA ASP A 63 24.73 38.00 -11.12
C ASP A 63 23.87 38.94 -10.26
N LEU A 64 24.02 38.89 -8.92
CA LEU A 64 23.33 39.79 -7.99
C LEU A 64 23.85 41.21 -8.10
N THR A 65 22.94 42.16 -8.04
CA THR A 65 23.24 43.59 -7.93
C THR A 65 23.63 43.96 -6.49
N LEU A 66 24.22 45.15 -6.29
CA LEU A 66 24.60 45.61 -4.95
C LEU A 66 23.43 45.67 -3.96
N PRO A 67 22.24 46.22 -4.31
CA PRO A 67 21.08 46.16 -3.42
C PRO A 67 20.66 44.73 -3.04
N GLU A 68 20.68 43.78 -3.97
CA GLU A 68 20.30 42.38 -3.74
C GLU A 68 21.33 41.66 -2.85
N CYS A 69 22.63 41.94 -3.04
CA CYS A 69 23.68 41.45 -2.14
C CYS A 69 23.47 41.98 -0.72
N ALA A 70 23.17 43.29 -0.58
CA ALA A 70 22.91 43.92 0.71
C ALA A 70 21.66 43.38 1.38
N TYR A 71 20.61 43.04 0.62
CA TYR A 71 19.41 42.36 1.11
C TYR A 71 19.76 40.99 1.69
N LEU A 72 20.42 40.09 0.92
CA LEU A 72 20.80 38.76 1.40
C LEU A 72 21.72 38.82 2.63
N ALA A 73 22.66 39.79 2.66
CA ALA A 73 23.49 40.00 3.83
C ALA A 73 22.66 40.49 5.04
N GLY A 74 21.64 41.29 4.81
CA GLY A 74 20.77 41.85 5.83
C GLY A 74 19.90 40.83 6.54
N ILE A 75 19.31 39.90 5.79
CA ILE A 75 18.38 38.90 6.35
C ILE A 75 19.05 37.86 7.25
N THR A 76 20.38 37.73 7.20
CA THR A 76 21.14 36.79 8.04
C THR A 76 20.93 36.96 9.54
N GLN A 77 20.58 38.18 9.98
CA GLN A 77 20.40 38.50 11.40
C GLN A 77 19.14 37.86 12.00
N ALA A 78 18.05 37.87 11.26
CA ALA A 78 16.77 37.29 11.64
C ALA A 78 16.02 36.87 10.35
N PRO A 79 16.36 35.71 9.79
CA PRO A 79 15.91 35.31 8.47
C PRO A 79 14.38 35.29 8.30
N SER A 80 13.64 34.81 9.31
CA SER A 80 12.17 34.80 9.27
C SER A 80 11.56 36.19 9.37
N TYR A 81 12.19 37.13 10.08
CA TYR A 81 11.69 38.48 10.30
C TYR A 81 11.99 39.42 9.12
N TYR A 82 13.19 39.32 8.54
CA TYR A 82 13.62 40.20 7.42
C TYR A 82 13.39 39.60 6.04
N SER A 83 12.72 38.45 5.94
CA SER A 83 12.36 37.86 4.64
C SER A 83 11.27 38.69 3.95
N ALA A 84 11.45 38.98 2.66
CA ALA A 84 10.42 39.64 1.85
C ALA A 84 9.14 38.77 1.68
N TYR A 85 9.20 37.50 2.01
CA TYR A 85 8.05 36.57 2.00
C TYR A 85 7.40 36.38 3.38
N ASN A 86 7.81 37.20 4.38
CA ASN A 86 7.16 37.17 5.68
C ASN A 86 5.76 37.82 5.56
N THR A 87 4.71 36.98 5.61
CA THR A 87 3.31 37.42 5.52
C THR A 87 2.62 37.46 6.87
N GLU A 88 3.31 37.11 7.96
CA GLU A 88 2.70 36.98 9.29
C GLU A 88 2.58 38.29 10.08
N GLU A 89 3.24 39.35 9.65
CA GLU A 89 3.20 40.66 10.34
C GLU A 89 2.53 41.74 9.47
N GLU A 90 1.21 41.88 9.57
CA GLU A 90 0.46 42.99 8.97
C GLU A 90 0.90 44.37 9.51
N ASP A 91 1.47 44.43 10.70
CA ASP A 91 1.85 45.66 11.39
C ASP A 91 3.21 46.24 10.96
N TYR A 92 4.09 45.47 10.32
CA TYR A 92 5.43 45.89 9.90
C TYR A 92 5.79 45.42 8.48
N PRO A 93 5.07 45.87 7.46
CA PRO A 93 5.42 45.50 6.09
C PRO A 93 6.77 46.12 5.72
N ASN A 94 7.64 45.35 5.02
CA ASN A 94 8.90 45.83 4.44
C ASN A 94 10.06 46.09 5.42
N THR A 95 10.12 45.42 6.57
CA THR A 95 11.25 45.50 7.53
C THR A 95 12.61 45.19 6.87
N TYR A 96 12.62 44.42 5.80
CA TYR A 96 13.82 44.12 5.01
C TYR A 96 14.41 45.36 4.33
N LEU A 97 13.61 46.39 3.95
CA LEU A 97 14.12 47.63 3.33
C LEU A 97 15.01 48.40 4.28
N ASP A 98 14.55 48.61 5.52
CA ASP A 98 15.34 49.32 6.53
C ASP A 98 16.61 48.55 6.89
N ARG A 99 16.51 47.22 6.95
CA ARG A 99 17.67 46.35 7.19
C ARG A 99 18.68 46.44 6.04
N THR A 100 18.23 46.42 4.79
CA THR A 100 19.10 46.57 3.60
C THR A 100 19.78 47.92 3.55
N LYS A 101 19.05 49.02 3.85
CA LYS A 101 19.63 50.37 3.97
C LYS A 101 20.71 50.42 5.05
N ALA A 102 20.51 49.79 6.20
CA ALA A 102 21.50 49.73 7.26
C ALA A 102 22.77 48.96 6.82
N VAL A 103 22.64 47.91 6.02
CA VAL A 103 23.78 47.18 5.45
C VAL A 103 24.55 48.09 4.47
N LEU A 104 23.86 48.73 3.53
CA LEU A 104 24.48 49.65 2.57
C LEU A 104 25.23 50.78 3.27
N MET A 105 24.62 51.37 4.29
CA MET A 105 25.27 52.43 5.09
C MET A 105 26.55 51.91 5.76
N LYS A 106 26.54 50.68 6.29
CA LYS A 106 27.72 50.05 6.90
C LYS A 106 28.81 49.75 5.87
N MET A 107 28.44 49.34 4.66
CA MET A 107 29.38 49.10 3.56
C MET A 107 30.09 50.41 3.14
N LEU A 108 29.36 51.55 3.08
CA LEU A 108 29.93 52.86 2.84
C LEU A 108 30.88 53.28 3.95
N GLU A 109 30.45 53.20 5.23
CA GLU A 109 31.26 53.51 6.41
C GLU A 109 32.59 52.72 6.42
N LEU A 110 32.57 51.48 5.99
CA LEU A 110 33.75 50.60 5.94
C LEU A 110 34.52 50.69 4.61
N HIS A 111 34.16 51.62 3.73
CA HIS A 111 34.79 51.88 2.42
C HIS A 111 34.78 50.67 1.46
N TYR A 112 33.78 49.79 1.59
CA TYR A 112 33.56 48.70 0.63
C TYR A 112 32.87 49.16 -0.65
N ILE A 113 32.13 50.28 -0.58
CA ILE A 113 31.46 50.93 -1.70
C ILE A 113 31.75 52.43 -1.67
N THR A 114 31.67 53.07 -2.84
CA THR A 114 31.80 54.51 -3.00
C THR A 114 30.51 55.22 -2.60
N GLN A 115 30.59 56.58 -2.41
CA GLN A 115 29.40 57.36 -2.13
C GLN A 115 28.39 57.34 -3.30
N GLU A 116 28.86 57.23 -4.53
CA GLU A 116 28.02 57.15 -5.72
C GLU A 116 27.25 55.82 -5.75
N GLU A 117 27.93 54.67 -5.60
CA GLU A 117 27.33 53.34 -5.51
C GLU A 117 26.31 53.25 -4.35
N TYR A 118 26.63 53.86 -3.20
CA TYR A 118 25.70 53.94 -2.08
C TYR A 118 24.43 54.70 -2.45
N ASN A 119 24.56 55.90 -3.06
CA ASN A 119 23.40 56.72 -3.39
C ASN A 119 22.47 56.02 -4.39
N GLU A 120 23.02 55.36 -5.40
CA GLU A 120 22.26 54.58 -6.38
C GLU A 120 21.56 53.41 -5.72
N ALA A 121 22.28 52.60 -4.94
CA ALA A 121 21.74 51.44 -4.24
C ALA A 121 20.68 51.84 -3.20
N TYR A 122 20.92 52.95 -2.46
CA TYR A 122 19.95 53.44 -1.48
C TYR A 122 18.65 53.90 -2.15
N ALA A 123 18.75 54.64 -3.27
CA ALA A 123 17.57 55.09 -4.02
C ALA A 123 16.76 53.90 -4.55
N PHE A 124 17.44 52.86 -5.02
CA PHE A 124 16.80 51.61 -5.44
C PHE A 124 16.02 50.94 -4.29
N VAL A 125 16.63 50.84 -3.10
CA VAL A 125 15.99 50.23 -1.92
C VAL A 125 14.87 51.11 -1.38
N ASP A 126 15.06 52.44 -1.36
CA ASP A 126 14.07 53.42 -0.86
C ASP A 126 12.79 53.42 -1.70
N SER A 127 12.92 53.25 -3.00
CA SER A 127 11.79 53.10 -3.93
C SER A 127 11.19 51.73 -3.96
N ASN A 128 11.68 50.78 -3.15
CA ASN A 128 11.29 49.37 -3.15
C ASN A 128 11.27 48.78 -4.57
N SER A 129 12.34 48.99 -5.31
CA SER A 129 12.48 48.51 -6.69
C SER A 129 12.95 47.06 -6.81
N PHE A 130 12.87 46.29 -5.73
CA PHE A 130 13.15 44.85 -5.78
C PHE A 130 12.08 44.09 -6.58
N GLU A 131 12.53 43.28 -7.52
CA GLU A 131 11.71 42.33 -8.24
C GLU A 131 11.92 40.94 -7.61
N PHE A 132 11.22 40.69 -6.50
CA PHE A 132 11.25 39.35 -5.91
C PHE A 132 10.51 38.35 -6.78
N ASN A 133 11.09 37.19 -6.90
CA ASN A 133 10.47 36.09 -7.60
C ASN A 133 9.14 35.70 -6.89
N ALA A 134 8.01 36.10 -7.48
CA ALA A 134 6.68 35.79 -6.97
C ALA A 134 6.27 34.31 -7.23
N ALA A 135 7.14 33.51 -7.86
CA ALA A 135 6.90 32.10 -7.92
C ALA A 135 6.82 31.64 -6.46
N GLU A 136 5.64 31.15 -6.08
CA GLU A 136 5.52 30.33 -4.90
C GLU A 136 6.76 29.45 -4.89
N ILE A 137 7.58 29.55 -3.84
CA ILE A 137 8.60 28.54 -3.60
C ILE A 137 7.79 27.29 -3.35
N SER A 138 7.36 26.66 -4.42
CA SER A 138 6.79 25.35 -4.40
C SER A 138 7.93 24.47 -3.93
N TYR A 139 7.97 24.21 -2.64
CA TYR A 139 8.78 23.12 -2.06
C TYR A 139 8.21 21.77 -2.51
N SER A 140 7.68 21.70 -3.73
CA SER A 140 7.25 20.44 -4.30
C SER A 140 8.49 19.62 -4.59
N VAL A 141 8.69 18.63 -3.77
CA VAL A 141 9.62 17.54 -4.05
C VAL A 141 9.02 16.76 -5.21
N ASP A 142 9.76 16.64 -6.32
CA ASP A 142 9.33 15.75 -7.39
C ASP A 142 9.07 14.34 -6.82
N TYR A 143 7.97 13.73 -7.24
CA TYR A 143 7.58 12.38 -6.77
C TYR A 143 7.35 12.29 -5.26
N GLU A 144 6.66 13.25 -4.67
CA GLU A 144 6.37 13.32 -3.23
C GLU A 144 5.88 12.00 -2.64
N TRP A 145 4.95 11.31 -3.34
CA TRP A 145 4.42 10.02 -2.91
C TRP A 145 5.49 8.97 -2.62
N PHE A 146 6.60 9.02 -3.35
CA PHE A 146 7.71 8.09 -3.20
C PHE A 146 8.81 8.64 -2.28
N VAL A 147 9.15 9.92 -2.45
CA VAL A 147 10.31 10.52 -1.80
C VAL A 147 10.12 10.68 -0.31
N TYR A 148 8.96 11.17 0.16
CA TYR A 148 8.72 11.33 1.59
C TYR A 148 8.77 10.00 2.35
N PRO A 149 8.07 8.94 1.94
CA PRO A 149 8.24 7.62 2.57
C PRO A 149 9.68 7.08 2.52
N ALA A 150 10.43 7.34 1.44
CA ALA A 150 11.84 6.96 1.39
C ALA A 150 12.69 7.72 2.42
N LEU A 151 12.45 9.01 2.61
CA LEU A 151 13.10 9.81 3.65
C LEU A 151 12.74 9.33 5.06
N ASP A 152 11.49 8.91 5.29
CA ASP A 152 11.05 8.37 6.58
C ASP A 152 11.72 7.04 6.89
N GLN A 153 11.89 6.16 5.89
CA GLN A 153 12.68 4.94 6.07
C GLN A 153 14.15 5.26 6.39
N VAL A 154 14.78 6.19 5.66
CA VAL A 154 16.16 6.64 5.95
C VAL A 154 16.26 7.22 7.36
N ARG A 155 15.29 8.03 7.80
CA ARG A 155 15.23 8.59 9.14
C ARG A 155 15.18 7.51 10.20
N SER A 156 14.30 6.53 10.02
CA SER A 156 14.15 5.39 10.92
C SER A 156 15.44 4.57 11.03
N ASP A 157 16.05 4.25 9.90
CA ASP A 157 17.28 3.46 9.86
C ASP A 157 18.50 4.21 10.44
N LEU A 158 18.57 5.54 10.29
CA LEU A 158 19.58 6.37 10.95
C LEU A 158 19.40 6.39 12.48
N LYS A 159 18.15 6.49 12.95
CA LYS A 159 17.83 6.37 14.39
C LYS A 159 18.24 5.01 14.93
N GLU A 160 17.90 3.95 14.23
CA GLU A 160 18.20 2.60 14.68
C GLU A 160 19.71 2.34 14.72
N LYS A 161 20.40 2.64 13.63
CA LYS A 161 21.83 2.32 13.47
C LYS A 161 22.76 3.20 14.29
N TYR A 162 22.51 4.53 14.28
CA TYR A 162 23.43 5.51 14.89
C TYR A 162 22.90 6.12 16.17
N LYS A 163 21.63 5.83 16.55
CA LYS A 163 20.94 6.41 17.70
C LYS A 163 20.84 7.95 17.64
N TYR A 164 20.80 8.50 16.42
CA TYR A 164 20.65 9.92 16.20
C TYR A 164 19.29 10.41 16.69
N THR A 165 19.28 11.63 17.22
CA THR A 165 18.05 12.36 17.54
C THR A 165 17.40 12.91 16.28
N ASP A 166 16.12 13.30 16.36
CA ASP A 166 15.42 13.93 15.22
C ASP A 166 16.09 15.22 14.78
N GLU A 167 16.65 15.99 15.71
CA GLU A 167 17.39 17.22 15.40
C GLU A 167 18.68 16.93 14.63
N GLU A 168 19.46 15.93 15.05
CA GLU A 168 20.68 15.52 14.35
C GLU A 168 20.39 15.02 12.94
N ILE A 169 19.32 14.23 12.77
CA ILE A 169 18.91 13.73 11.45
C ILE A 169 18.44 14.89 10.56
N SER A 170 17.66 15.83 11.12
CA SER A 170 17.21 17.00 10.36
C SER A 170 18.38 17.86 9.90
N LYS A 171 19.39 18.08 10.75
CA LYS A 171 20.64 18.75 10.36
C LYS A 171 21.41 17.96 9.30
N LEU A 172 21.41 16.64 9.39
CA LEU A 172 22.08 15.77 8.42
C LEU A 172 21.39 15.83 7.04
N PHE A 173 20.05 15.86 7.01
CA PHE A 173 19.29 15.97 5.76
C PHE A 173 19.53 17.34 5.07
N VAL A 174 19.58 18.41 5.84
CA VAL A 174 19.76 19.76 5.30
C VAL A 174 21.22 20.04 4.94
N ASN A 175 22.16 19.67 5.80
CA ASN A 175 23.56 20.10 5.71
C ASN A 175 24.54 18.97 5.40
N GLY A 176 24.10 17.70 5.45
CA GLY A 176 24.98 16.54 5.32
C GLY A 176 25.40 16.21 3.90
N GLY A 177 24.81 16.86 2.89
CA GLY A 177 25.07 16.57 1.47
C GLY A 177 24.77 15.12 1.12
N LEU A 178 23.72 14.56 1.70
CA LEU A 178 23.33 13.17 1.49
C LEU A 178 22.89 12.91 0.05
N LYS A 179 23.31 11.77 -0.49
CA LYS A 179 22.75 11.20 -1.72
C LYS A 179 22.03 9.92 -1.37
N ILE A 180 20.72 9.89 -1.60
CA ILE A 180 19.83 8.77 -1.33
C ILE A 180 19.50 8.10 -2.65
N TYR A 181 19.82 6.79 -2.77
CA TYR A 181 19.53 5.98 -3.93
C TYR A 181 18.19 5.28 -3.69
N THR A 182 17.12 5.80 -4.28
CA THR A 182 15.79 5.22 -4.17
C THR A 182 15.62 3.98 -5.05
N THR A 183 14.63 3.14 -4.73
CA THR A 183 14.28 1.96 -5.53
C THR A 183 13.32 2.27 -6.67
N MET A 184 12.86 3.52 -6.77
CA MET A 184 11.88 3.98 -7.75
C MET A 184 12.34 3.71 -9.19
N ASN A 185 11.44 3.14 -9.98
CA ASN A 185 11.56 3.15 -11.43
C ASN A 185 10.74 4.32 -11.97
N ARG A 186 11.42 5.33 -12.47
CA ARG A 186 10.79 6.58 -12.90
C ARG A 186 9.72 6.38 -13.97
N THR A 187 10.00 5.54 -14.97
CA THR A 187 9.03 5.24 -16.05
C THR A 187 7.78 4.54 -15.50
N MET A 188 7.96 3.62 -14.55
CA MET A 188 6.81 2.97 -13.90
C MET A 188 6.04 3.96 -13.02
N GLN A 189 6.73 4.80 -12.25
CA GLN A 189 6.11 5.80 -11.39
C GLN A 189 5.23 6.76 -12.20
N ASP A 190 5.79 7.33 -13.27
CA ASP A 190 5.09 8.26 -14.17
C ASP A 190 3.90 7.56 -14.87
N GLY A 191 4.12 6.35 -15.36
CA GLY A 191 3.09 5.59 -16.06
C GLY A 191 1.95 5.15 -15.15
N VAL A 192 2.24 4.73 -13.91
CA VAL A 192 1.22 4.35 -12.91
C VAL A 192 0.44 5.59 -12.47
N GLN A 193 1.10 6.73 -12.25
CA GLN A 193 0.41 7.99 -11.93
C GLN A 193 -0.57 8.37 -13.05
N ALA A 194 -0.13 8.31 -14.31
CA ALA A 194 -0.97 8.63 -15.45
C ALA A 194 -2.20 7.70 -15.55
N VAL A 195 -2.05 6.41 -15.22
CA VAL A 195 -3.18 5.46 -15.17
C VAL A 195 -4.18 5.84 -14.09
N LEU A 196 -3.71 6.21 -12.90
CA LEU A 196 -4.60 6.59 -11.80
C LEU A 196 -5.28 7.94 -12.06
N ASP A 197 -4.61 8.88 -12.71
CA ASP A 197 -5.13 10.21 -13.01
C ASP A 197 -6.23 10.17 -14.08
N ASP A 198 -6.20 9.19 -14.97
CA ASP A 198 -7.22 9.05 -16.00
C ASP A 198 -8.54 8.55 -15.41
N ARG A 199 -9.53 9.45 -15.38
CA ARG A 199 -10.89 9.17 -14.87
C ARG A 199 -11.55 7.97 -15.55
N SER A 200 -11.24 7.71 -16.80
CA SER A 200 -11.84 6.62 -17.56
C SER A 200 -11.45 5.22 -17.07
N ASN A 201 -10.35 5.12 -16.31
CA ASN A 201 -9.90 3.88 -15.70
C ASN A 201 -10.62 3.57 -14.37
N LEU A 202 -11.43 4.50 -13.87
CA LEU A 202 -12.20 4.32 -12.63
C LEU A 202 -13.66 4.05 -12.96
N ASP A 203 -14.03 2.77 -13.03
CA ASP A 203 -15.41 2.33 -13.30
C ASP A 203 -16.30 2.49 -12.04
N VAL A 204 -16.42 3.73 -11.58
CA VAL A 204 -17.25 4.16 -10.44
C VAL A 204 -18.09 5.34 -10.87
N LYS A 205 -19.41 5.27 -10.68
CA LYS A 205 -20.30 6.39 -11.01
C LYS A 205 -20.33 7.41 -9.88
N ILE A 206 -20.28 8.68 -10.25
CA ILE A 206 -20.53 9.80 -9.35
C ILE A 206 -21.79 10.52 -9.86
N ASN A 207 -22.79 10.72 -9.02
CA ASN A 207 -24.10 11.29 -9.41
C ASN A 207 -24.75 10.61 -10.64
N GLY A 208 -24.49 9.29 -10.80
CA GLY A 208 -25.02 8.53 -11.94
C GLY A 208 -24.17 8.59 -13.22
N SER A 209 -23.07 9.34 -13.26
CA SER A 209 -22.18 9.50 -14.41
C SER A 209 -20.81 8.90 -14.13
N TYR A 210 -20.15 8.37 -15.17
CA TYR A 210 -18.76 7.89 -15.14
C TYR A 210 -17.74 9.00 -15.43
N SER A 211 -18.18 10.15 -15.91
CA SER A 211 -17.30 11.25 -16.32
C SER A 211 -17.25 12.42 -15.32
N GLU A 212 -18.07 12.38 -14.26
CA GLU A 212 -18.01 13.42 -13.24
C GLU A 212 -16.76 13.29 -12.38
N GLU A 213 -16.14 14.44 -12.09
CA GLU A 213 -14.94 14.59 -11.27
C GLU A 213 -15.12 15.77 -10.30
N PRO A 214 -15.91 15.60 -9.22
CA PRO A 214 -16.04 16.64 -8.22
C PRO A 214 -14.71 16.89 -7.52
N LEU A 215 -14.44 18.18 -7.26
CA LEU A 215 -13.24 18.66 -6.58
C LEU A 215 -13.59 19.14 -5.17
N THR A 216 -12.62 19.06 -4.28
CA THR A 216 -12.63 19.77 -2.99
C THR A 216 -12.47 21.29 -3.23
N ASN A 217 -12.63 22.09 -2.18
CA ASN A 217 -12.39 23.53 -2.25
C ASN A 217 -10.94 23.87 -2.64
N GLU A 218 -10.01 22.96 -2.41
CA GLU A 218 -8.58 23.10 -2.76
C GLU A 218 -8.26 22.57 -4.17
N GLY A 219 -9.28 22.14 -4.93
CA GLY A 219 -9.09 21.66 -6.30
C GLY A 219 -8.60 20.21 -6.42
N VAL A 220 -8.70 19.40 -5.35
CA VAL A 220 -8.32 18.00 -5.33
C VAL A 220 -9.51 17.13 -5.76
N TYR A 221 -9.30 16.10 -6.55
CA TYR A 221 -10.33 15.12 -6.89
C TYR A 221 -10.88 14.48 -5.61
N MET A 222 -12.20 14.43 -5.47
CA MET A 222 -12.82 13.79 -4.30
C MET A 222 -12.71 12.26 -4.35
N LEU A 223 -12.95 11.65 -5.53
CA LEU A 223 -12.71 10.23 -5.73
C LEU A 223 -11.21 10.00 -5.89
N GLN A 224 -10.64 9.22 -4.98
CA GLN A 224 -9.23 8.94 -4.92
C GLN A 224 -8.90 7.50 -5.32
N SER A 225 -7.65 7.28 -5.65
CA SER A 225 -7.07 5.95 -5.80
C SER A 225 -5.61 5.96 -5.37
N ALA A 226 -5.11 4.80 -5.00
CA ALA A 226 -3.71 4.60 -4.61
C ALA A 226 -3.19 3.28 -5.19
N ALA A 227 -1.89 3.22 -5.45
CA ALA A 227 -1.25 2.02 -5.99
C ALA A 227 0.18 1.85 -5.46
N THR A 228 0.57 0.61 -5.24
CA THR A 228 1.96 0.23 -4.99
C THR A 228 2.34 -0.93 -5.89
N VAL A 229 3.48 -0.82 -6.56
CA VAL A 229 4.09 -1.88 -7.38
C VAL A 229 5.44 -2.23 -6.79
N MET A 230 5.70 -3.51 -6.55
CA MET A 230 6.86 -4.00 -5.83
C MET A 230 7.50 -5.20 -6.53
N ASP A 231 8.82 -5.21 -6.63
CA ASP A 231 9.58 -6.44 -6.85
C ASP A 231 9.62 -7.23 -5.54
N TYR A 232 8.73 -8.20 -5.41
CA TYR A 232 8.58 -8.97 -4.18
C TYR A 232 9.77 -9.87 -3.85
N LYS A 233 10.74 -10.03 -4.75
CA LYS A 233 11.95 -10.83 -4.50
C LYS A 233 13.01 -10.01 -3.77
N THR A 234 13.13 -8.73 -4.15
CA THR A 234 14.12 -7.82 -3.57
C THR A 234 13.54 -6.93 -2.48
N GLY A 235 12.21 -6.78 -2.43
CA GLY A 235 11.53 -5.82 -1.57
C GLY A 235 11.45 -4.41 -2.15
N GLU A 236 12.08 -4.17 -3.30
CA GLU A 236 12.14 -2.86 -3.89
C GLU A 236 10.78 -2.39 -4.42
N VAL A 237 10.25 -1.31 -3.88
CA VAL A 237 9.09 -0.62 -4.44
C VAL A 237 9.51 0.09 -5.72
N LYS A 238 8.83 -0.19 -6.82
CA LYS A 238 9.14 0.38 -8.14
C LYS A 238 8.28 1.58 -8.49
N ALA A 239 7.04 1.61 -7.98
CA ALA A 239 6.13 2.74 -8.06
C ALA A 239 5.25 2.79 -6.81
N LEU A 240 5.01 4.01 -6.32
CA LEU A 240 4.16 4.26 -5.15
C LEU A 240 3.39 5.55 -5.39
N ILE A 241 2.07 5.43 -5.52
CA ILE A 241 1.15 6.53 -5.81
C ILE A 241 0.14 6.63 -4.68
N GLY A 242 0.21 7.71 -3.91
CA GLY A 242 -0.64 7.94 -2.74
C GLY A 242 -1.96 8.66 -3.03
N GLY A 243 -2.18 9.10 -4.27
CA GLY A 243 -3.38 9.80 -4.68
C GLY A 243 -3.36 10.18 -6.14
N ARG A 244 -4.52 10.57 -6.67
CA ARG A 244 -4.69 10.98 -8.07
C ARG A 244 -4.86 12.49 -8.19
N GLY A 245 -4.45 13.00 -9.35
CA GLY A 245 -4.50 14.42 -9.68
C GLY A 245 -3.49 15.26 -8.90
N LYS A 246 -3.58 16.57 -9.08
CA LYS A 246 -2.74 17.52 -8.35
C LYS A 246 -3.18 17.55 -6.89
N GLN A 247 -2.24 17.39 -6.00
CA GLN A 247 -2.46 17.43 -4.56
C GLN A 247 -1.63 18.58 -3.95
N PRO A 248 -2.08 19.19 -2.84
CA PRO A 248 -1.23 20.06 -2.03
C PRO A 248 0.03 19.34 -1.55
N ALA A 249 1.10 20.06 -1.30
CA ALA A 249 2.31 19.49 -0.71
C ALA A 249 2.00 18.81 0.64
N ASN A 250 2.67 17.70 0.94
CA ASN A 250 2.45 16.89 2.15
C ASN A 250 1.02 16.36 2.33
N SER A 251 0.30 16.11 1.25
CA SER A 251 -1.02 15.47 1.29
C SER A 251 -0.94 14.04 1.82
N LEU A 252 -2.09 13.53 2.28
CA LEU A 252 -2.23 12.15 2.77
C LEU A 252 -1.78 11.12 1.71
N ASN A 253 -0.75 10.38 2.01
CA ASN A 253 -0.30 9.27 1.17
C ASN A 253 -1.10 7.99 1.48
N ARG A 254 -2.13 7.73 0.69
CA ARG A 254 -3.05 6.59 0.88
C ARG A 254 -2.42 5.24 0.57
N ALA A 255 -1.25 5.25 -0.09
CA ALA A 255 -0.50 4.03 -0.38
C ALA A 255 0.40 3.60 0.78
N TYR A 256 0.77 4.51 1.68
CA TYR A 256 1.80 4.28 2.70
C TYR A 256 1.36 4.67 4.12
N ASP A 257 0.80 5.87 4.31
CA ASP A 257 0.49 6.41 5.64
C ASP A 257 -0.89 6.01 6.15
N ASP A 258 -1.84 5.79 5.24
CA ASP A 258 -3.23 5.54 5.59
C ASP A 258 -3.51 4.05 5.72
N LEU A 259 -4.10 3.65 6.84
CA LEU A 259 -4.55 2.28 7.10
C LEU A 259 -6.07 2.21 6.93
N LYS A 260 -6.53 1.20 6.21
CA LYS A 260 -7.94 0.99 5.90
C LYS A 260 -8.35 -0.47 6.08
N SER A 261 -9.65 -0.70 6.21
CA SER A 261 -10.24 -2.04 6.02
C SER A 261 -9.89 -2.57 4.64
N ILE A 262 -9.28 -3.76 4.61
CA ILE A 262 -8.80 -4.40 3.37
C ILE A 262 -9.82 -5.40 2.80
N ALA A 263 -10.93 -5.58 3.49
CA ALA A 263 -12.00 -6.48 3.11
C ALA A 263 -11.48 -7.88 2.72
N SER A 264 -12.09 -8.50 1.72
CA SER A 264 -11.78 -9.87 1.29
C SER A 264 -10.33 -10.09 0.83
N ASN A 265 -9.47 -9.06 0.74
CA ASN A 265 -8.04 -9.26 0.55
C ASN A 265 -7.36 -9.98 1.72
N THR A 266 -7.99 -10.02 2.90
CA THR A 266 -7.52 -10.77 4.06
C THR A 266 -7.59 -12.28 3.86
N LYS A 267 -8.59 -12.79 3.10
CA LYS A 267 -8.91 -14.21 3.01
C LYS A 267 -7.73 -15.12 2.60
N PRO A 268 -6.91 -14.77 1.60
CA PRO A 268 -5.71 -15.55 1.29
C PRO A 268 -4.66 -15.53 2.41
N LEU A 269 -4.58 -14.45 3.19
CA LEU A 269 -3.51 -14.19 4.15
C LEU A 269 -3.79 -14.76 5.54
N THR A 270 -5.05 -14.73 5.99
CA THR A 270 -5.45 -15.05 7.37
C THR A 270 -6.38 -16.25 7.45
N VAL A 271 -6.98 -16.69 6.33
CA VAL A 271 -7.96 -17.78 6.31
C VAL A 271 -7.41 -19.00 5.58
N TYR A 272 -7.37 -18.98 4.25
CA TYR A 272 -7.12 -20.17 3.44
C TYR A 272 -5.64 -20.51 3.32
N GLY A 273 -4.74 -19.50 3.25
CA GLY A 273 -3.30 -19.73 3.30
C GLY A 273 -2.90 -20.46 4.58
N PRO A 274 -3.21 -19.91 5.77
CA PRO A 274 -2.95 -20.58 7.04
C PRO A 274 -3.62 -21.96 7.18
N ALA A 275 -4.85 -22.10 6.71
CA ALA A 275 -5.56 -23.37 6.78
C ALA A 275 -4.86 -24.48 5.98
N ILE A 276 -4.30 -24.16 4.81
CA ILE A 276 -3.52 -25.10 4.00
C ILE A 276 -2.12 -25.28 4.59
N ASP A 277 -1.47 -24.23 5.06
CA ASP A 277 -0.10 -24.28 5.59
C ASP A 277 0.01 -25.12 6.87
N THR A 278 -1.00 -25.03 7.75
CA THR A 278 -1.12 -25.88 8.95
C THR A 278 -1.59 -27.29 8.65
N LYS A 279 -1.91 -27.62 7.38
CA LYS A 279 -2.44 -28.90 6.92
C LYS A 279 -3.79 -29.31 7.54
N ASN A 280 -4.50 -28.35 8.15
CA ASN A 280 -5.87 -28.57 8.63
C ASN A 280 -6.86 -28.69 7.48
N TYR A 281 -6.55 -28.02 6.36
CA TYR A 281 -7.32 -28.07 5.12
C TYR A 281 -6.40 -28.35 3.94
N THR A 282 -6.99 -28.79 2.84
CA THR A 282 -6.36 -28.89 1.53
C THR A 282 -7.17 -28.09 0.52
N ALA A 283 -6.66 -27.85 -0.67
CA ALA A 283 -7.41 -27.20 -1.75
C ALA A 283 -8.74 -27.91 -2.10
N ALA A 284 -8.89 -29.18 -1.72
CA ALA A 284 -10.06 -30.02 -1.99
C ALA A 284 -10.97 -30.23 -0.78
N THR A 285 -10.62 -29.76 0.41
CA THR A 285 -11.43 -29.96 1.62
C THR A 285 -12.81 -29.33 1.48
N PRO A 286 -13.93 -30.09 1.60
CA PRO A 286 -15.26 -29.51 1.56
C PRO A 286 -15.52 -28.63 2.80
N ILE A 287 -16.05 -27.43 2.58
CA ILE A 287 -16.44 -26.46 3.61
C ILE A 287 -17.92 -26.16 3.42
N ASP A 288 -18.67 -26.15 4.51
CA ASP A 288 -20.10 -25.91 4.48
C ASP A 288 -20.41 -24.40 4.37
N ASP A 289 -20.90 -23.98 3.20
CA ASP A 289 -21.42 -22.62 2.94
C ASP A 289 -22.94 -22.61 3.19
N SER A 290 -23.35 -22.78 4.44
CA SER A 290 -24.74 -22.66 4.89
C SER A 290 -24.87 -21.59 5.96
N PRO A 291 -26.08 -21.05 6.21
CA PRO A 291 -26.31 -20.10 7.30
C PRO A 291 -25.70 -20.60 8.62
N LEU A 292 -25.18 -19.66 9.42
CA LEU A 292 -24.64 -20.01 10.73
C LEU A 292 -25.77 -20.52 11.64
N THR A 293 -25.48 -21.56 12.40
CA THR A 293 -26.37 -22.03 13.47
C THR A 293 -26.40 -21.02 14.63
N ASN A 294 -27.38 -21.12 15.52
CA ASN A 294 -27.43 -20.26 16.72
C ASN A 294 -26.19 -20.41 17.60
N GLU A 295 -25.61 -21.61 17.65
CA GLU A 295 -24.38 -21.88 18.37
C GLU A 295 -23.17 -21.18 17.69
N GLU A 296 -23.05 -21.27 16.36
CA GLU A 296 -22.01 -20.59 15.61
C GLU A 296 -22.15 -19.07 15.72
N LEU A 297 -23.37 -18.51 15.63
CA LEU A 297 -23.62 -17.08 15.85
C LEU A 297 -23.08 -16.62 17.20
N SER A 298 -23.42 -17.36 18.27
CA SER A 298 -22.94 -17.06 19.63
C SER A 298 -21.42 -17.14 19.72
N ASN A 299 -20.82 -18.21 19.18
CA ASN A 299 -19.38 -18.44 19.24
C ASN A 299 -18.58 -17.42 18.41
N PHE A 300 -19.16 -16.90 17.32
CA PHE A 300 -18.54 -15.91 16.44
C PHE A 300 -18.82 -14.46 16.89
N GLY A 301 -19.67 -14.29 17.91
CA GLY A 301 -20.03 -12.97 18.46
C GLY A 301 -21.01 -12.19 17.59
N TYR A 302 -21.77 -12.86 16.73
CA TYR A 302 -22.78 -12.21 15.90
C TYR A 302 -24.16 -12.19 16.57
N SER A 303 -24.79 -11.03 16.60
CA SER A 303 -26.19 -10.85 17.02
C SER A 303 -27.20 -10.96 15.87
N PHE A 304 -26.72 -11.05 14.63
CA PHE A 304 -27.51 -11.19 13.40
C PHE A 304 -26.88 -12.25 12.48
N GLN A 305 -27.63 -12.72 11.50
CA GLN A 305 -27.14 -13.68 10.53
C GLN A 305 -26.27 -12.98 9.48
N PRO A 306 -24.93 -13.20 9.47
CA PRO A 306 -24.09 -12.73 8.37
C PRO A 306 -24.43 -13.47 7.09
N THR A 307 -24.23 -12.84 5.95
CA THR A 307 -24.53 -13.41 4.63
C THR A 307 -23.33 -13.36 3.70
N ASN A 308 -23.36 -14.19 2.67
CA ASN A 308 -22.49 -13.98 1.52
C ASN A 308 -22.93 -12.71 0.78
N TRP A 309 -22.01 -12.06 0.05
CA TRP A 309 -22.24 -10.80 -0.64
C TRP A 309 -23.47 -10.80 -1.58
N ASN A 310 -23.84 -11.97 -2.13
CA ASN A 310 -24.99 -12.19 -3.02
C ASN A 310 -26.21 -12.79 -2.31
N GLY A 311 -26.14 -13.00 -1.00
CA GLY A 311 -27.21 -13.65 -0.21
C GLY A 311 -27.40 -15.14 -0.51
N VAL A 312 -26.53 -15.76 -1.34
CA VAL A 312 -26.67 -17.16 -1.77
C VAL A 312 -25.68 -18.05 -1.01
N TYR A 313 -26.18 -19.20 -0.57
CA TYR A 313 -25.40 -20.27 0.07
C TYR A 313 -25.27 -21.44 -0.91
N ASP A 314 -24.04 -21.90 -1.13
CA ASP A 314 -23.73 -22.90 -2.17
C ASP A 314 -23.54 -24.32 -1.61
N GLY A 315 -23.80 -24.55 -0.30
CA GLY A 315 -23.61 -25.84 0.34
C GLY A 315 -22.14 -26.21 0.50
N LEU A 316 -21.77 -27.46 0.13
CA LEU A 316 -20.39 -27.88 0.22
C LEU A 316 -19.55 -27.33 -0.94
N ILE A 317 -18.56 -26.50 -0.61
CA ILE A 317 -17.61 -25.92 -1.56
C ILE A 317 -16.18 -26.09 -1.09
N THR A 318 -15.23 -26.01 -2.02
CA THR A 318 -13.79 -26.12 -1.71
C THR A 318 -13.18 -24.75 -1.40
N PRO A 319 -11.99 -24.68 -0.76
CA PRO A 319 -11.24 -23.42 -0.58
C PRO A 319 -11.05 -22.65 -1.88
N ARG A 320 -10.80 -23.33 -3.00
CA ARG A 320 -10.70 -22.71 -4.32
C ARG A 320 -11.97 -21.98 -4.71
N GLU A 321 -13.13 -22.61 -4.54
CA GLU A 321 -14.43 -22.00 -4.84
C GLU A 321 -14.76 -20.88 -3.87
N ALA A 322 -14.44 -21.06 -2.59
CA ALA A 322 -14.65 -20.06 -1.55
C ALA A 322 -13.85 -18.75 -1.82
N ILE A 323 -12.60 -18.87 -2.27
CA ILE A 323 -11.79 -17.72 -2.69
C ILE A 323 -12.32 -17.14 -4.00
N MET A 324 -12.58 -17.98 -4.99
CA MET A 324 -13.07 -17.57 -6.31
C MET A 324 -14.34 -16.72 -6.19
N TYR A 325 -15.32 -17.17 -5.41
CA TYR A 325 -16.60 -16.49 -5.21
C TYR A 325 -16.64 -15.60 -3.97
N SER A 326 -15.49 -15.39 -3.32
CA SER A 326 -15.35 -14.51 -2.17
C SER A 326 -16.34 -14.77 -1.02
N LYS A 327 -16.59 -16.06 -0.70
CA LYS A 327 -17.57 -16.47 0.29
C LYS A 327 -17.20 -16.03 1.72
N ASN A 328 -18.18 -15.47 2.43
CA ASN A 328 -17.98 -14.94 3.79
C ASN A 328 -18.16 -16.04 4.85
N ILE A 329 -19.23 -16.82 4.72
CA ILE A 329 -19.59 -17.83 5.73
C ILE A 329 -18.50 -18.88 5.88
N THR A 330 -17.99 -19.40 4.77
CA THR A 330 -16.88 -20.37 4.81
C THR A 330 -15.63 -19.78 5.44
N SER A 331 -15.35 -18.49 5.20
CA SER A 331 -14.19 -17.80 5.80
C SER A 331 -14.32 -17.73 7.33
N LEU A 332 -15.50 -17.37 7.84
CA LEU A 332 -15.77 -17.34 9.29
C LEU A 332 -15.59 -18.73 9.92
N LYS A 333 -16.18 -19.78 9.32
CA LYS A 333 -16.06 -21.16 9.81
C LYS A 333 -14.62 -21.67 9.78
N VAL A 334 -13.86 -21.35 8.74
CA VAL A 334 -12.44 -21.74 8.63
C VAL A 334 -11.59 -21.05 9.70
N VAL A 335 -11.75 -19.73 9.91
CA VAL A 335 -10.99 -19.00 10.94
C VAL A 335 -11.33 -19.51 12.34
N TYR A 336 -12.61 -19.79 12.61
CA TYR A 336 -13.02 -20.35 13.89
C TYR A 336 -12.34 -21.71 14.15
N ASN A 337 -12.36 -22.61 13.17
CA ASN A 337 -11.75 -23.94 13.28
C ASN A 337 -10.21 -23.88 13.33
N LEU A 338 -9.60 -22.92 12.64
CA LEU A 338 -8.16 -22.67 12.66
C LEU A 338 -7.69 -22.10 14.01
N GLY A 339 -8.56 -21.35 14.67
CA GLY A 339 -8.29 -20.57 15.88
C GLY A 339 -7.86 -19.13 15.55
N LEU A 340 -8.46 -18.16 16.25
CA LEU A 340 -8.21 -16.72 16.04
C LEU A 340 -6.73 -16.37 16.24
N SER A 341 -6.04 -16.99 17.20
CA SER A 341 -4.61 -16.76 17.46
C SER A 341 -3.74 -17.11 16.26
N THR A 342 -4.03 -18.22 15.60
CA THR A 342 -3.30 -18.63 14.39
C THR A 342 -3.57 -17.64 13.24
N ALA A 343 -4.84 -17.31 12.98
CA ALA A 343 -5.19 -16.33 11.94
C ALA A 343 -4.52 -14.97 12.18
N LEU A 344 -4.51 -14.48 13.43
CA LEU A 344 -3.84 -13.25 13.84
C LEU A 344 -2.32 -13.30 13.63
N GLU A 345 -1.68 -14.43 13.96
CA GLU A 345 -0.25 -14.60 13.75
C GLU A 345 0.13 -14.45 12.27
N TYR A 346 -0.61 -15.12 11.38
CA TYR A 346 -0.39 -15.00 9.93
C TYR A 346 -0.70 -13.59 9.42
N GLY A 347 -1.76 -12.95 9.95
CA GLY A 347 -2.07 -11.55 9.63
C GLY A 347 -0.93 -10.60 10.00
N LYS A 348 -0.36 -10.71 11.20
CA LYS A 348 0.80 -9.93 11.63
C LYS A 348 2.05 -10.22 10.79
N LYS A 349 2.33 -11.49 10.50
CA LYS A 349 3.41 -11.88 9.58
C LYS A 349 3.22 -11.33 8.17
N SER A 350 1.98 -11.12 7.74
CA SER A 350 1.64 -10.46 6.47
C SER A 350 1.89 -8.95 6.50
N GLY A 351 2.19 -8.37 7.65
CA GLY A 351 2.39 -6.94 7.83
C GLY A 351 1.13 -6.15 8.15
N LEU A 352 -0.02 -6.81 8.30
CA LEU A 352 -1.26 -6.16 8.71
C LEU A 352 -1.16 -5.65 10.15
N ILE A 353 -1.71 -4.48 10.39
CA ILE A 353 -1.71 -3.82 11.68
C ILE A 353 -3.03 -4.12 12.40
N TYR A 354 -2.94 -4.53 13.64
CA TYR A 354 -4.09 -4.88 14.48
C TYR A 354 -4.03 -4.10 15.78
N ASN A 355 -5.13 -3.47 16.15
CA ASN A 355 -5.32 -2.90 17.47
C ASN A 355 -5.89 -3.94 18.48
N SER A 356 -6.23 -3.49 19.68
CA SER A 356 -6.70 -4.38 20.75
C SER A 356 -8.04 -5.05 20.43
N GLU A 357 -8.91 -4.41 19.65
CA GLU A 357 -10.24 -4.90 19.28
C GLU A 357 -10.17 -5.78 18.04
N SER A 358 -9.54 -5.30 16.97
CA SER A 358 -9.43 -6.02 15.70
C SER A 358 -8.67 -7.34 15.85
N SER A 359 -7.70 -7.40 16.77
CA SER A 359 -6.94 -8.63 17.06
C SER A 359 -7.77 -9.77 17.66
N LYS A 360 -8.96 -9.49 18.18
CA LYS A 360 -9.88 -10.47 18.78
C LYS A 360 -11.14 -10.71 17.94
N SER A 361 -11.32 -9.93 16.87
CA SER A 361 -12.51 -9.97 16.02
C SER A 361 -12.40 -11.06 14.96
N ILE A 362 -13.33 -12.01 14.97
CA ILE A 362 -13.43 -13.01 13.90
C ILE A 362 -13.78 -12.36 12.55
N ALA A 363 -14.60 -11.30 12.56
CA ALA A 363 -14.94 -10.54 11.35
C ALA A 363 -13.70 -9.92 10.72
N THR A 364 -12.85 -9.27 11.53
CA THR A 364 -11.59 -8.70 11.05
C THR A 364 -10.68 -9.78 10.47
N LEU A 365 -10.49 -10.88 11.19
CA LEU A 365 -9.58 -11.95 10.77
C LEU A 365 -10.09 -12.75 9.55
N ALA A 366 -11.41 -12.91 9.41
CA ALA A 366 -12.00 -13.70 8.34
C ALA A 366 -12.43 -12.88 7.12
N LEU A 367 -12.85 -11.63 7.33
CA LEU A 367 -13.45 -10.78 6.30
C LEU A 367 -12.64 -9.52 6.00
N GLY A 368 -11.70 -9.14 6.87
CA GLY A 368 -10.87 -7.95 6.71
C GLY A 368 -11.58 -6.65 7.08
N GLU A 369 -12.62 -6.74 7.90
CA GLU A 369 -13.35 -5.59 8.43
C GLU A 369 -12.64 -5.06 9.67
N PHE A 370 -11.78 -4.07 9.48
CA PHE A 370 -11.08 -3.35 10.53
C PHE A 370 -11.94 -2.18 11.04
N ASN A 371 -11.70 -1.74 12.27
CA ASN A 371 -12.57 -0.74 12.89
C ASN A 371 -12.32 0.69 12.42
N ASN A 372 -11.17 0.95 11.77
CA ASN A 372 -10.77 2.27 11.23
C ASN A 372 -10.81 3.40 12.28
N ASP A 373 -10.52 3.10 13.56
CA ASP A 373 -10.45 4.13 14.60
C ASP A 373 -9.27 5.08 14.33
N PRO A 374 -9.50 6.40 14.13
CA PRO A 374 -8.42 7.33 13.86
C PRO A 374 -7.41 7.47 15.01
N SER A 375 -7.80 7.14 16.25
CA SER A 375 -6.96 7.22 17.44
C SER A 375 -6.13 5.95 17.70
N ASP A 376 -6.56 4.80 17.14
CA ASP A 376 -5.88 3.50 17.28
C ASP A 376 -5.98 2.75 15.95
N ARG A 377 -5.24 3.24 14.95
CA ARG A 377 -5.33 2.80 13.55
C ARG A 377 -4.95 1.34 13.38
N ASP A 378 -5.73 0.65 12.58
CA ASP A 378 -5.54 -0.74 12.19
C ASP A 378 -5.88 -0.95 10.70
N GLY A 379 -5.54 -2.12 10.17
CA GLY A 379 -5.80 -2.47 8.78
C GLY A 379 -4.56 -2.64 7.93
N GLY A 380 -4.66 -2.23 6.67
CA GLY A 380 -3.57 -2.27 5.71
C GLY A 380 -3.67 -1.17 4.67
N ASN A 381 -2.63 -1.05 3.85
CA ASN A 381 -2.56 -0.15 2.70
C ASN A 381 -2.00 -0.88 1.48
N THR A 382 -1.88 -0.19 0.35
CA THR A 382 -1.41 -0.83 -0.88
C THR A 382 0.03 -1.35 -0.79
N THR A 383 0.89 -0.72 0.01
CA THR A 383 2.28 -1.15 0.23
C THR A 383 2.33 -2.44 1.05
N ILE A 384 1.58 -2.52 2.14
CA ILE A 384 1.47 -3.73 2.98
C ILE A 384 0.93 -4.89 2.15
N LEU A 385 -0.14 -4.67 1.38
CA LEU A 385 -0.76 -5.72 0.58
C LEU A 385 0.11 -6.16 -0.60
N ALA A 386 0.84 -5.25 -1.27
CA ALA A 386 1.80 -5.62 -2.31
C ALA A 386 2.90 -6.53 -1.75
N SER A 387 3.46 -6.21 -0.57
CA SER A 387 4.43 -7.04 0.14
C SER A 387 3.85 -8.42 0.53
N ALA A 388 2.65 -8.45 1.12
CA ALA A 388 2.00 -9.68 1.57
C ALA A 388 1.68 -10.64 0.40
N TYR A 389 1.06 -10.13 -0.67
CA TYR A 389 0.71 -10.95 -1.84
C TYR A 389 1.93 -11.41 -2.62
N GLY A 390 3.03 -10.65 -2.58
CA GLY A 390 4.31 -11.05 -3.14
C GLY A 390 4.82 -12.39 -2.59
N SER A 391 4.46 -12.76 -1.35
CA SER A 391 4.86 -14.02 -0.73
C SER A 391 4.40 -15.24 -1.50
N PHE A 392 3.25 -15.18 -2.19
CA PHE A 392 2.74 -16.29 -3.01
C PHE A 392 3.62 -16.54 -4.25
N GLY A 393 4.32 -15.52 -4.75
CA GLY A 393 5.28 -15.64 -5.85
C GLY A 393 6.72 -15.86 -5.40
N ASN A 394 6.99 -15.69 -4.11
CA ASN A 394 8.32 -15.73 -3.51
C ASN A 394 8.50 -16.91 -2.55
N LYS A 395 8.01 -18.08 -2.89
CA LYS A 395 8.19 -19.33 -2.11
C LYS A 395 7.70 -19.23 -0.66
N GLY A 396 6.67 -18.43 -0.42
CA GLY A 396 6.10 -18.19 0.91
C GLY A 396 6.87 -17.18 1.76
N ILE A 397 7.87 -16.53 1.21
CA ILE A 397 8.65 -15.50 1.89
C ILE A 397 8.06 -14.12 1.59
N ARG A 398 7.56 -13.44 2.60
CA ARG A 398 7.24 -12.02 2.53
C ARG A 398 8.53 -11.22 2.65
N THR A 399 8.73 -10.30 1.71
CA THR A 399 9.83 -9.35 1.73
C THR A 399 9.28 -7.97 2.09
N GLU A 400 9.90 -7.26 3.02
CA GLU A 400 9.46 -5.92 3.40
C GLU A 400 9.68 -4.92 2.27
N ALA A 401 8.78 -3.94 2.17
CA ALA A 401 8.87 -2.90 1.17
C ALA A 401 9.99 -1.91 1.52
N ILE A 402 10.99 -1.79 0.66
CA ILE A 402 12.05 -0.80 0.78
C ILE A 402 11.94 0.24 -0.34
N LEU A 403 12.17 1.51 0.01
CA LEU A 403 12.07 2.65 -0.89
C LEU A 403 13.44 3.23 -1.24
N TYR A 404 14.51 2.76 -0.58
CA TYR A 404 15.89 3.10 -0.91
C TYR A 404 16.80 1.90 -0.72
N THR A 405 17.95 1.92 -1.38
CA THR A 405 18.98 0.87 -1.25
C THR A 405 20.23 1.37 -0.54
N LYS A 406 20.58 2.64 -0.72
CA LYS A 406 21.84 3.17 -0.24
C LYS A 406 21.76 4.66 0.08
N VAL A 407 22.47 5.09 1.14
CA VAL A 407 22.70 6.51 1.45
C VAL A 407 24.20 6.74 1.59
N ILE A 408 24.72 7.76 0.90
CA ILE A 408 26.11 8.20 1.02
C ILE A 408 26.15 9.65 1.52
N ASP A 409 27.19 9.99 2.28
CA ASP A 409 27.43 11.36 2.76
C ASP A 409 28.18 12.21 1.73
N SER A 410 28.44 13.48 2.08
CA SER A 410 29.17 14.43 1.22
C SER A 410 30.61 13.99 0.89
N THR A 411 31.19 13.08 1.66
CA THR A 411 32.55 12.53 1.40
C THR A 411 32.53 11.32 0.46
N GLY A 412 31.34 10.81 0.12
CA GLY A 412 31.16 9.60 -0.67
C GLY A 412 31.15 8.31 0.17
N LYS A 413 31.19 8.42 1.49
CA LYS A 413 31.10 7.27 2.40
C LYS A 413 29.67 6.75 2.47
N VAL A 414 29.50 5.42 2.32
CA VAL A 414 28.22 4.75 2.53
C VAL A 414 27.89 4.77 4.03
N ILE A 415 26.81 5.45 4.39
CA ILE A 415 26.29 5.50 5.77
C ILE A 415 25.15 4.51 6.00
N LEU A 416 24.31 4.29 5.01
CA LEU A 416 23.29 3.23 5.02
C LEU A 416 23.40 2.39 3.76
N ASP A 417 23.26 1.08 3.92
CA ASP A 417 23.14 0.08 2.86
C ASP A 417 22.00 -0.84 3.25
N LYS A 418 20.89 -0.78 2.49
CA LYS A 418 19.60 -1.38 2.84
C LYS A 418 19.33 -2.61 2.01
N THR A 419 19.08 -3.71 2.70
CA THR A 419 18.49 -4.92 2.13
C THR A 419 17.16 -5.14 2.85
N ALA A 420 16.14 -5.55 2.13
CA ALA A 420 14.82 -5.78 2.71
C ALA A 420 14.84 -6.95 3.71
N ASP A 421 14.20 -6.76 4.83
CA ASP A 421 13.94 -7.83 5.78
C ASP A 421 12.92 -8.82 5.22
N THR A 422 13.07 -10.09 5.60
CA THR A 422 12.23 -11.16 5.11
C THR A 422 11.56 -11.92 6.25
N THR A 423 10.31 -12.32 6.04
CA THR A 423 9.54 -13.15 6.97
C THR A 423 9.03 -14.37 6.25
N LYS A 424 9.28 -15.56 6.77
CA LYS A 424 8.62 -16.76 6.27
C LYS A 424 7.15 -16.73 6.69
N LEU A 425 6.28 -16.46 5.71
CA LEU A 425 4.84 -16.38 5.92
C LEU A 425 4.19 -17.74 5.72
N PHE A 426 4.54 -18.45 4.64
CA PHE A 426 4.02 -19.77 4.28
C PHE A 426 5.15 -20.74 3.91
N SER A 427 4.83 -22.02 3.81
CA SER A 427 5.69 -22.97 3.11
C SER A 427 5.69 -22.69 1.60
N GLU A 428 6.72 -23.15 0.88
CA GLU A 428 6.81 -23.00 -0.57
C GLU A 428 5.63 -23.67 -1.28
N GLU A 429 5.20 -24.81 -0.78
CA GLU A 429 4.07 -25.58 -1.28
C GLU A 429 2.75 -24.81 -1.11
N THR A 430 2.49 -24.28 0.09
CA THR A 430 1.30 -23.48 0.36
C THR A 430 1.26 -22.24 -0.51
N ALA A 431 2.38 -21.55 -0.67
CA ALA A 431 2.47 -20.35 -1.51
C ALA A 431 2.10 -20.67 -2.97
N TYR A 432 2.62 -21.78 -3.52
CA TYR A 432 2.30 -22.19 -4.88
C TYR A 432 0.83 -22.60 -5.04
N ILE A 433 0.29 -23.38 -4.10
CA ILE A 433 -1.13 -23.79 -4.11
C ILE A 433 -2.04 -22.55 -4.04
N MET A 434 -1.72 -21.59 -3.18
CA MET A 434 -2.47 -20.34 -3.07
C MET A 434 -2.34 -19.48 -4.32
N TYR A 435 -1.14 -19.37 -4.92
CA TYR A 435 -0.95 -18.70 -6.20
C TYR A 435 -1.87 -19.30 -7.28
N ASP A 436 -1.94 -20.63 -7.37
CA ASP A 436 -2.81 -21.29 -8.33
C ASP A 436 -4.30 -21.05 -8.03
N ILE A 437 -4.71 -21.11 -6.76
CA ILE A 437 -6.09 -20.81 -6.34
C ILE A 437 -6.47 -19.37 -6.70
N LEU A 438 -5.56 -18.41 -6.50
CA LEU A 438 -5.77 -16.98 -6.77
C LEU A 438 -5.87 -16.65 -8.27
N LYS A 439 -5.53 -17.54 -9.17
CA LYS A 439 -5.86 -17.40 -10.59
C LYS A 439 -7.39 -17.50 -10.85
N GLY A 440 -8.11 -18.17 -9.94
CA GLY A 440 -9.55 -18.39 -10.06
C GLY A 440 -10.39 -17.11 -10.18
N PRO A 441 -10.28 -16.14 -9.29
CA PRO A 441 -10.99 -14.84 -9.39
C PRO A 441 -10.76 -14.12 -10.70
N VAL A 442 -9.53 -14.17 -11.24
CA VAL A 442 -9.12 -13.50 -12.47
C VAL A 442 -9.62 -14.22 -13.73
N THR A 443 -9.69 -15.55 -13.71
CA THR A 443 -10.04 -16.33 -14.92
C THR A 443 -11.51 -16.73 -14.98
N GLY A 444 -12.21 -16.71 -13.88
CA GLY A 444 -13.55 -17.30 -13.81
C GLY A 444 -14.61 -16.53 -13.01
N PHE A 445 -14.29 -15.33 -12.50
CA PHE A 445 -15.26 -14.56 -11.73
C PHE A 445 -15.17 -13.04 -11.96
N ASP A 446 -15.07 -12.23 -10.90
CA ASP A 446 -15.25 -10.78 -10.92
C ASP A 446 -13.97 -9.98 -11.26
N ALA A 447 -12.83 -10.62 -11.26
CA ALA A 447 -11.54 -9.95 -11.43
C ALA A 447 -10.93 -10.09 -12.84
N GLY A 448 -11.75 -10.39 -13.86
CA GLY A 448 -11.28 -10.56 -15.23
C GLY A 448 -10.56 -9.34 -15.82
N GLY A 449 -10.91 -8.13 -15.35
CA GLY A 449 -10.24 -6.88 -15.73
C GLY A 449 -8.78 -6.77 -15.32
N ALA A 450 -8.34 -7.56 -14.32
CA ALA A 450 -6.93 -7.62 -13.92
C ALA A 450 -6.03 -8.32 -14.96
N LYS A 451 -6.61 -9.03 -15.93
CA LYS A 451 -5.87 -9.72 -16.97
C LYS A 451 -5.34 -8.75 -18.02
N PHE A 452 -4.05 -8.85 -18.33
CA PHE A 452 -3.40 -8.12 -19.41
C PHE A 452 -2.43 -9.05 -20.16
N GLY A 453 -2.53 -9.12 -21.48
CA GLY A 453 -1.67 -10.00 -22.29
C GLY A 453 -1.71 -11.46 -21.85
N ASP A 454 -0.57 -12.16 -22.00
CA ASP A 454 -0.43 -13.59 -21.74
C ASP A 454 0.25 -13.91 -20.41
N ILE A 455 0.73 -12.91 -19.67
CA ILE A 455 1.40 -13.11 -18.38
C ILE A 455 0.37 -13.55 -17.35
N PRO A 456 0.61 -14.65 -16.60
CA PRO A 456 -0.33 -15.12 -15.60
C PRO A 456 -0.53 -14.12 -14.47
N VAL A 457 -1.79 -13.95 -14.08
CA VAL A 457 -2.20 -13.08 -12.96
C VAL A 457 -2.90 -13.91 -11.91
N ALA A 458 -2.52 -13.70 -10.66
CA ALA A 458 -3.19 -14.25 -9.49
C ALA A 458 -3.52 -13.10 -8.52
N GLY A 459 -4.73 -13.05 -7.98
CA GLY A 459 -5.11 -11.96 -7.11
C GLY A 459 -6.50 -12.10 -6.52
N LYS A 460 -6.87 -11.14 -5.68
CA LYS A 460 -8.13 -11.09 -4.95
C LYS A 460 -8.68 -9.67 -4.93
N SER A 461 -9.97 -9.56 -5.21
CA SER A 461 -10.77 -8.34 -5.02
C SER A 461 -11.21 -8.20 -3.55
N GLY A 462 -11.42 -6.95 -3.13
CA GLY A 462 -11.99 -6.61 -1.83
C GLY A 462 -13.03 -5.50 -1.96
N THR A 463 -14.13 -5.65 -1.23
CA THR A 463 -15.17 -4.63 -1.07
C THR A 463 -15.53 -4.58 0.39
N THR A 464 -15.44 -3.41 1.02
CA THR A 464 -15.89 -3.20 2.40
C THR A 464 -17.41 -3.35 2.50
N ASP A 465 -17.93 -3.68 3.68
CA ASP A 465 -19.37 -3.91 3.91
C ASP A 465 -20.23 -2.72 3.46
N ASN A 466 -19.77 -1.50 3.67
CA ASN A 466 -20.46 -0.28 3.22
C ASN A 466 -20.19 0.08 1.75
N SER A 467 -19.38 -0.71 1.06
CA SER A 467 -18.92 -0.41 -0.32
C SER A 467 -18.25 0.97 -0.43
N ASP A 468 -17.49 1.42 0.58
CA ASP A 468 -16.77 2.67 0.60
C ASP A 468 -15.33 2.55 0.10
N SER A 469 -14.84 1.31 -0.05
CA SER A 469 -13.52 0.99 -0.56
C SER A 469 -13.55 -0.22 -1.48
N PHE A 470 -12.93 -0.07 -2.66
CA PHE A 470 -12.67 -1.17 -3.59
C PHE A 470 -11.18 -1.45 -3.67
N TRP A 471 -10.82 -2.72 -3.60
CA TRP A 471 -9.44 -3.18 -3.61
C TRP A 471 -9.21 -4.26 -4.64
N PHE A 472 -8.01 -4.29 -5.18
CA PHE A 472 -7.47 -5.49 -5.80
C PHE A 472 -5.99 -5.62 -5.43
N SER A 473 -5.62 -6.80 -4.94
CA SER A 473 -4.22 -7.14 -4.63
C SER A 473 -3.85 -8.42 -5.36
N GLY A 474 -2.70 -8.42 -6.02
CA GLY A 474 -2.31 -9.54 -6.83
C GLY A 474 -0.84 -9.52 -7.22
N LEU A 475 -0.46 -10.55 -7.97
CA LEU A 475 0.91 -10.73 -8.44
C LEU A 475 0.95 -11.36 -9.83
N THR A 476 2.10 -11.17 -10.44
CA THR A 476 2.57 -11.88 -11.63
C THR A 476 3.88 -12.59 -11.29
N PRO A 477 4.50 -13.37 -12.18
CA PRO A 477 5.86 -13.90 -11.97
C PRO A 477 6.96 -12.86 -11.83
N TYR A 478 6.65 -11.57 -12.04
CA TYR A 478 7.59 -10.45 -12.00
C TYR A 478 7.41 -9.56 -10.79
N TYR A 479 6.18 -9.07 -10.57
CA TYR A 479 5.85 -8.04 -9.59
C TYR A 479 4.58 -8.40 -8.84
N SER A 480 4.47 -7.91 -7.62
CA SER A 480 3.20 -7.78 -6.90
C SER A 480 2.74 -6.33 -6.91
N ALA A 481 1.44 -6.14 -6.84
CA ALA A 481 0.85 -4.83 -6.74
C ALA A 481 -0.46 -4.87 -5.96
N SER A 482 -0.82 -3.75 -5.37
CA SER A 482 -2.15 -3.52 -4.82
C SER A 482 -2.66 -2.16 -5.26
N VAL A 483 -3.97 -2.06 -5.52
CA VAL A 483 -4.67 -0.81 -5.80
C VAL A 483 -5.87 -0.65 -4.89
N TRP A 484 -6.20 0.60 -4.60
CA TRP A 484 -7.36 1.02 -3.84
C TRP A 484 -8.11 2.13 -4.59
N ILE A 485 -9.45 2.11 -4.49
CA ILE A 485 -10.35 3.18 -4.96
C ILE A 485 -11.30 3.51 -3.82
N GLY A 486 -11.46 4.79 -3.51
CA GLY A 486 -12.35 5.25 -2.45
C GLY A 486 -12.34 6.77 -2.26
N TYR A 487 -12.94 7.20 -1.18
CA TYR A 487 -12.92 8.58 -0.69
C TYR A 487 -12.10 8.65 0.60
N ASP A 488 -11.58 9.82 0.94
CA ASP A 488 -10.88 10.03 2.21
C ASP A 488 -11.82 9.87 3.40
N MET A 489 -13.02 10.43 3.29
CA MET A 489 -14.11 10.16 4.23
C MET A 489 -14.93 8.98 3.71
N PRO A 490 -15.21 7.96 4.55
CA PRO A 490 -15.97 6.79 4.14
C PRO A 490 -17.30 7.19 3.48
N THR A 491 -17.38 6.99 2.17
CA THR A 491 -18.52 7.33 1.34
C THR A 491 -18.80 6.20 0.37
N LYS A 492 -20.04 5.74 0.30
CA LYS A 492 -20.44 4.62 -0.54
C LYS A 492 -20.11 4.87 -2.01
N LEU A 493 -19.35 3.97 -2.60
CA LEU A 493 -19.04 3.94 -4.03
C LEU A 493 -20.19 3.33 -4.83
N ASN A 494 -20.46 3.89 -5.99
CA ASN A 494 -21.45 3.35 -6.92
C ASN A 494 -20.75 2.59 -8.05
N GLY A 495 -20.35 1.36 -7.77
CA GLY A 495 -19.58 0.47 -8.62
C GLY A 495 -19.41 -0.90 -7.97
N TYR A 496 -18.41 -1.63 -8.43
CA TYR A 496 -18.04 -2.95 -7.92
C TYR A 496 -16.52 -3.07 -7.78
N SER A 497 -16.04 -4.02 -7.00
CA SER A 497 -14.60 -4.32 -6.84
C SER A 497 -13.91 -4.73 -8.15
N SER A 498 -14.67 -5.13 -9.18
CA SER A 498 -14.14 -5.31 -10.54
C SER A 498 -13.49 -4.04 -11.10
N SER A 499 -13.91 -2.84 -10.65
CA SER A 499 -13.28 -1.56 -11.01
C SER A 499 -11.82 -1.51 -10.53
N ALA A 500 -11.55 -1.95 -9.30
CA ALA A 500 -10.18 -2.03 -8.78
C ALA A 500 -9.37 -3.11 -9.49
N ALA A 501 -9.99 -4.23 -9.88
CA ALA A 501 -9.32 -5.26 -10.68
C ALA A 501 -8.93 -4.73 -12.07
N SER A 502 -9.80 -3.97 -12.73
CA SER A 502 -9.51 -3.34 -14.02
C SER A 502 -8.39 -2.30 -13.91
N LEU A 503 -8.47 -1.41 -12.90
CA LEU A 503 -7.41 -0.43 -12.63
C LEU A 503 -6.07 -1.10 -12.39
N TRP A 504 -6.04 -2.19 -11.62
CA TRP A 504 -4.83 -2.98 -11.40
C TRP A 504 -4.28 -3.56 -12.72
N GLY A 505 -5.15 -4.07 -13.59
CA GLY A 505 -4.78 -4.56 -14.92
C GLY A 505 -4.13 -3.48 -15.78
N ASP A 506 -4.65 -2.25 -15.75
CA ASP A 506 -4.10 -1.11 -16.48
C ASP A 506 -2.74 -0.67 -15.89
N VAL A 507 -2.61 -0.61 -14.56
CA VAL A 507 -1.33 -0.40 -13.88
C VAL A 507 -0.31 -1.45 -14.30
N MET A 508 -0.66 -2.72 -14.24
CA MET A 508 0.28 -3.79 -14.54
C MET A 508 0.62 -3.91 -16.03
N ARG A 509 -0.26 -3.48 -16.91
CA ARG A 509 0.03 -3.37 -18.36
C ARG A 509 1.17 -2.39 -18.63
N VAL A 510 1.19 -1.25 -17.94
CA VAL A 510 2.28 -0.28 -18.03
C VAL A 510 3.58 -0.85 -17.44
N VAL A 511 3.48 -1.47 -16.26
CA VAL A 511 4.62 -2.03 -15.53
C VAL A 511 5.30 -3.19 -16.27
N HIS A 512 4.54 -3.94 -17.09
CA HIS A 512 5.05 -5.12 -17.81
C HIS A 512 5.43 -4.84 -19.27
N GLN A 513 5.51 -3.58 -19.70
CA GLN A 513 5.95 -3.25 -21.04
C GLN A 513 7.32 -3.88 -21.36
N GLY A 514 7.39 -4.65 -22.44
CA GLY A 514 8.61 -5.33 -22.86
C GLY A 514 8.95 -6.61 -22.11
N LEU A 515 8.15 -7.05 -21.14
CA LEU A 515 8.33 -8.33 -20.45
C LEU A 515 7.65 -9.46 -21.22
N SER A 516 8.34 -10.61 -21.29
CA SER A 516 7.82 -11.81 -21.96
C SER A 516 7.01 -12.68 -21.00
N TYR A 517 6.30 -13.69 -21.58
CA TYR A 517 5.66 -14.73 -20.76
C TYR A 517 6.65 -15.41 -19.81
N LYS A 518 6.20 -15.61 -18.58
CA LYS A 518 6.91 -16.33 -17.54
C LYS A 518 5.87 -16.99 -16.62
N GLU A 519 6.22 -18.14 -16.02
CA GLU A 519 5.39 -18.83 -15.03
C GLU A 519 6.17 -18.93 -13.71
N ILE A 520 5.44 -19.04 -12.59
CA ILE A 520 6.02 -19.41 -11.30
C ILE A 520 6.23 -20.92 -11.28
N GLU A 521 7.44 -21.34 -10.98
CA GLU A 521 7.82 -22.75 -10.97
C GLU A 521 7.09 -23.51 -9.85
N LYS A 522 6.50 -24.66 -10.22
CA LYS A 522 5.84 -25.55 -9.29
C LYS A 522 6.88 -26.33 -8.48
N PRO A 523 6.86 -26.26 -7.13
CA PRO A 523 7.73 -27.09 -6.30
C PRO A 523 7.51 -28.58 -6.55
N SER A 524 8.58 -29.37 -6.54
CA SER A 524 8.52 -30.83 -6.73
C SER A 524 7.70 -31.54 -5.63
N THR A 525 7.65 -30.94 -4.45
CA THR A 525 6.86 -31.39 -3.28
C THR A 525 5.37 -31.03 -3.36
N VAL A 526 4.93 -30.36 -4.42
CA VAL A 526 3.52 -30.16 -4.75
C VAL A 526 3.08 -31.24 -5.74
N VAL A 527 2.21 -32.11 -5.27
CA VAL A 527 1.66 -33.23 -6.03
C VAL A 527 0.22 -32.95 -6.49
N THR A 528 -0.29 -33.74 -7.42
CA THR A 528 -1.67 -33.63 -7.92
C THR A 528 -2.46 -34.88 -7.62
N ALA A 529 -3.77 -34.72 -7.38
CA ALA A 529 -4.71 -35.81 -7.34
C ALA A 529 -6.03 -35.41 -8.00
N THR A 530 -6.70 -36.39 -8.64
CA THR A 530 -8.03 -36.19 -9.21
C THR A 530 -9.06 -36.49 -8.13
N VAL A 531 -9.81 -35.46 -7.72
CA VAL A 531 -10.70 -35.52 -6.54
C VAL A 531 -12.13 -35.20 -6.90
N CYS A 532 -13.02 -35.66 -6.04
CA CYS A 532 -14.42 -35.26 -6.02
C CYS A 532 -14.59 -33.96 -5.24
N ARG A 533 -15.20 -32.95 -5.85
CA ARG A 533 -15.42 -31.60 -5.25
C ARG A 533 -16.33 -31.64 -4.02
N ASP A 534 -17.24 -32.63 -3.92
CA ASP A 534 -18.18 -32.74 -2.79
C ASP A 534 -17.60 -33.48 -1.58
N SER A 535 -16.68 -34.42 -1.79
CA SER A 535 -16.10 -35.24 -0.71
C SER A 535 -14.65 -34.88 -0.37
N GLY A 536 -13.94 -34.22 -1.27
CA GLY A 536 -12.48 -33.99 -1.17
C GLY A 536 -11.65 -35.26 -1.34
N LYS A 537 -12.28 -36.44 -1.56
CA LYS A 537 -11.65 -37.75 -1.73
C LYS A 537 -11.34 -38.02 -3.21
N LEU A 538 -10.60 -39.09 -3.52
CA LEU A 538 -10.32 -39.50 -4.90
C LEU A 538 -11.63 -39.68 -5.68
N ALA A 539 -11.69 -39.11 -6.87
CA ALA A 539 -12.88 -39.17 -7.72
C ALA A 539 -13.15 -40.58 -8.20
N THR A 540 -14.42 -40.93 -8.35
CA THR A 540 -14.91 -42.16 -8.99
C THR A 540 -15.71 -41.82 -10.24
N ASP A 541 -16.06 -42.82 -11.07
CA ASP A 541 -16.90 -42.60 -12.25
C ASP A 541 -18.26 -41.99 -11.89
N LEU A 542 -18.78 -42.26 -10.70
CA LEU A 542 -20.03 -41.65 -10.23
C LEU A 542 -19.92 -40.14 -10.04
N CYS A 543 -18.74 -39.64 -9.64
CA CYS A 543 -18.52 -38.19 -9.50
C CYS A 543 -18.60 -37.48 -10.84
N ALA A 544 -18.21 -38.14 -11.94
CA ALA A 544 -18.33 -37.58 -13.28
C ALA A 544 -19.78 -37.61 -13.82
N GLN A 545 -20.62 -38.48 -13.27
CA GLN A 545 -22.02 -38.70 -13.67
C GLN A 545 -23.03 -37.98 -12.76
N ASP A 546 -22.59 -37.08 -11.89
CA ASP A 546 -23.49 -36.31 -11.02
C ASP A 546 -24.50 -35.49 -11.86
N GLN A 547 -25.74 -35.45 -11.43
CA GLN A 547 -26.83 -34.76 -12.13
C GLN A 547 -26.61 -33.23 -12.24
N ARG A 548 -25.76 -32.65 -11.39
CA ARG A 548 -25.35 -31.22 -11.43
C ARG A 548 -24.22 -30.97 -12.45
N GLY A 549 -23.76 -32.00 -13.15
CA GLY A 549 -22.57 -31.99 -13.99
C GLY A 549 -21.36 -32.64 -13.29
N SER A 550 -20.26 -32.83 -14.02
CA SER A 550 -19.06 -33.45 -13.48
C SER A 550 -18.56 -32.78 -12.20
N ARG A 551 -18.40 -33.55 -11.14
CA ARG A 551 -17.85 -33.13 -9.85
C ARG A 551 -16.38 -33.52 -9.68
N VAL A 552 -15.71 -33.85 -10.78
CA VAL A 552 -14.31 -34.27 -10.83
C VAL A 552 -13.41 -33.07 -11.09
N ARG A 553 -12.33 -32.94 -10.32
CA ARG A 553 -11.31 -31.93 -10.48
C ARG A 553 -9.92 -32.44 -10.15
N THR A 554 -8.90 -32.00 -10.87
CA THR A 554 -7.50 -32.18 -10.44
C THR A 554 -7.10 -31.01 -9.57
N GLU A 555 -6.57 -31.31 -8.37
CA GLU A 555 -6.11 -30.30 -7.40
C GLU A 555 -4.66 -30.54 -7.01
N TYR A 556 -4.02 -29.46 -6.52
CA TYR A 556 -2.68 -29.47 -5.96
C TYR A 556 -2.72 -29.73 -4.46
N PHE A 557 -1.73 -30.49 -3.98
CA PHE A 557 -1.56 -30.85 -2.58
C PHE A 557 -0.11 -30.75 -2.15
N ILE A 558 0.12 -30.40 -0.89
CA ILE A 558 1.40 -30.65 -0.24
C ILE A 558 1.58 -32.18 -0.20
N GLU A 559 2.73 -32.70 -0.60
CA GLU A 559 3.02 -34.13 -0.60
C GLU A 559 2.67 -34.76 0.77
N GLY A 560 1.93 -35.87 0.74
CA GLY A 560 1.41 -36.55 1.92
C GLY A 560 0.05 -36.07 2.44
N THR A 561 -0.50 -34.93 1.90
CA THR A 561 -1.84 -34.44 2.26
C THR A 561 -2.93 -34.79 1.23
N GLN A 562 -2.55 -35.35 0.08
CA GLN A 562 -3.51 -35.79 -0.93
C GLN A 562 -4.39 -36.94 -0.41
N PRO A 563 -5.68 -37.03 -0.82
CA PRO A 563 -6.56 -38.09 -0.38
C PRO A 563 -6.09 -39.45 -0.88
N THR A 564 -6.28 -40.47 -0.07
CA THR A 564 -5.94 -41.87 -0.38
C THR A 564 -7.17 -42.77 -0.50
N THR A 565 -8.36 -42.26 -0.13
CA THR A 565 -9.62 -43.01 -0.18
C THR A 565 -10.53 -42.50 -1.29
N ALA A 566 -11.27 -43.43 -1.93
CA ALA A 566 -12.21 -43.06 -2.99
C ALA A 566 -13.46 -42.37 -2.43
N CYS A 567 -14.10 -41.55 -3.28
CA CYS A 567 -15.37 -40.90 -2.96
C CYS A 567 -16.45 -41.93 -2.57
N ASP A 568 -17.06 -41.69 -1.42
CA ASP A 568 -18.17 -42.46 -0.86
C ASP A 568 -19.48 -41.66 -0.75
N VAL A 569 -19.48 -40.44 -1.28
CA VAL A 569 -20.62 -39.50 -1.26
C VAL A 569 -21.55 -39.75 -2.43
N HIS A 570 -21.02 -40.03 -3.62
CA HIS A 570 -21.81 -40.35 -4.79
C HIS A 570 -22.23 -41.81 -4.79
N VAL A 571 -23.52 -42.02 -4.95
CA VAL A 571 -24.13 -43.36 -4.96
C VAL A 571 -25.14 -43.48 -6.09
N THR A 572 -25.36 -44.69 -6.58
CA THR A 572 -26.43 -44.96 -7.53
C THR A 572 -27.68 -45.38 -6.82
N ALA A 573 -28.85 -44.96 -7.31
CA ALA A 573 -30.13 -45.46 -6.86
C ALA A 573 -31.06 -45.67 -8.05
N LYS A 574 -31.92 -46.71 -7.94
CA LYS A 574 -33.04 -46.92 -8.87
C LYS A 574 -34.21 -46.08 -8.41
N VAL A 575 -34.67 -45.21 -9.28
CA VAL A 575 -35.79 -44.28 -9.00
C VAL A 575 -36.88 -44.43 -10.06
N ASN A 576 -38.09 -44.07 -9.66
CA ASN A 576 -39.20 -43.93 -10.58
C ASN A 576 -39.04 -42.60 -11.36
N SER A 577 -38.88 -42.68 -12.67
CA SER A 577 -38.67 -41.54 -13.55
C SER A 577 -39.80 -40.51 -13.54
N THR A 578 -41.01 -40.90 -13.08
CA THR A 578 -42.18 -39.99 -13.06
C THR A 578 -42.21 -39.06 -11.85
N ASN A 579 -41.60 -39.46 -10.72
CA ASN A 579 -41.68 -38.70 -9.46
C ASN A 579 -40.34 -38.56 -8.72
N ASN A 580 -39.29 -39.13 -9.27
CA ASN A 580 -37.92 -39.15 -8.75
C ASN A 580 -37.77 -39.77 -7.34
N LYS A 581 -38.73 -40.57 -6.88
CA LYS A 581 -38.67 -41.33 -5.61
C LYS A 581 -38.00 -42.69 -5.85
N LEU A 582 -37.46 -43.28 -4.77
CA LEU A 582 -36.88 -44.62 -4.84
C LEU A 582 -37.88 -45.61 -5.46
N ALA A 583 -37.41 -46.42 -6.39
CA ALA A 583 -38.22 -47.46 -7.02
C ALA A 583 -38.57 -48.53 -5.98
N THR A 584 -39.83 -48.95 -5.98
CA THR A 584 -40.36 -50.03 -5.13
C THR A 584 -40.75 -51.23 -5.98
N ALA A 585 -41.14 -52.33 -5.34
CA ALA A 585 -41.63 -53.52 -6.04
C ALA A 585 -42.88 -53.24 -6.91
N SER A 586 -43.62 -52.18 -6.61
CA SER A 586 -44.80 -51.73 -7.38
C SER A 586 -44.47 -50.77 -8.52
N THR A 587 -43.22 -50.31 -8.67
CA THR A 587 -42.84 -49.41 -9.74
C THR A 587 -42.76 -50.15 -11.07
N PRO A 588 -43.50 -49.71 -12.11
CA PRO A 588 -43.39 -50.32 -13.43
C PRO A 588 -41.96 -50.33 -13.95
N VAL A 589 -41.48 -51.47 -14.45
CA VAL A 589 -40.07 -51.63 -14.91
C VAL A 589 -39.65 -50.56 -15.91
N ARG A 590 -40.56 -50.15 -16.83
CA ARG A 590 -40.33 -49.10 -17.83
C ARG A 590 -40.09 -47.72 -17.24
N ASN A 591 -40.48 -47.50 -15.97
CA ASN A 591 -40.29 -46.25 -15.27
C ASN A 591 -39.11 -46.30 -14.30
N ILE A 592 -38.40 -47.42 -14.20
CA ILE A 592 -37.23 -47.53 -13.36
C ILE A 592 -36.00 -47.03 -14.11
N VAL A 593 -35.36 -46.00 -13.59
CA VAL A 593 -34.09 -45.44 -14.10
C VAL A 593 -33.06 -45.43 -12.99
N THR A 594 -31.81 -45.70 -13.35
CA THR A 594 -30.68 -45.54 -12.41
C THR A 594 -30.13 -44.13 -12.56
N LYS A 595 -30.03 -43.41 -11.45
CA LYS A 595 -29.44 -42.09 -11.36
C LYS A 595 -28.37 -42.03 -10.31
N VAL A 596 -27.45 -41.09 -10.44
CA VAL A 596 -26.45 -40.78 -9.41
C VAL A 596 -27.01 -39.71 -8.46
N PHE A 597 -26.83 -39.94 -7.18
CA PHE A 597 -27.22 -39.05 -6.09
C PHE A 597 -26.07 -38.87 -5.13
N ILE A 598 -26.14 -37.83 -4.30
CA ILE A 598 -25.24 -37.61 -3.16
C ILE A 598 -25.91 -38.10 -1.87
N LYS A 599 -25.12 -38.71 -0.99
CA LYS A 599 -25.57 -38.99 0.39
C LYS A 599 -25.66 -37.62 1.11
N LYS A 600 -26.66 -37.47 1.96
CA LYS A 600 -26.75 -36.31 2.85
C LYS A 600 -25.61 -36.38 3.87
N LEU A 601 -24.66 -35.43 3.76
CA LEU A 601 -23.45 -35.42 4.60
C LEU A 601 -23.67 -34.68 5.92
N ASN A 602 -24.54 -33.69 5.94
CA ASN A 602 -24.84 -32.88 7.13
C ASN A 602 -26.35 -32.57 7.16
N PRO A 603 -27.06 -32.85 8.28
CA PRO A 603 -28.50 -32.50 8.41
C PRO A 603 -28.82 -31.01 8.23
N ASN A 604 -27.84 -30.12 8.41
CA ASN A 604 -27.99 -28.69 8.32
C ASN A 604 -27.44 -28.08 7.00
N SER A 605 -26.92 -28.90 6.08
CA SER A 605 -26.39 -28.40 4.80
C SER A 605 -27.50 -27.80 3.94
N ALA A 606 -27.09 -26.76 3.16
CA ALA A 606 -27.97 -25.90 2.40
C ALA A 606 -28.92 -26.64 1.44
N THR A 607 -30.03 -26.01 1.22
CA THR A 607 -31.20 -26.52 0.48
C THR A 607 -30.97 -26.64 -1.02
N THR A 608 -29.91 -26.06 -1.59
CA THR A 608 -29.63 -26.09 -3.03
C THR A 608 -29.33 -27.48 -3.57
N ASP A 609 -28.76 -28.37 -2.74
CA ASP A 609 -28.45 -29.73 -3.13
C ASP A 609 -29.58 -30.74 -2.91
N TYR A 610 -30.70 -30.30 -2.30
CA TYR A 610 -31.84 -31.19 -1.99
C TYR A 610 -32.35 -32.04 -3.15
N PRO A 611 -32.48 -31.53 -4.40
CA PRO A 611 -32.95 -32.32 -5.54
C PRO A 611 -32.00 -33.46 -5.92
N TYR A 612 -30.75 -33.37 -5.51
CA TYR A 612 -29.66 -34.30 -5.87
C TYR A 612 -29.26 -35.24 -4.74
N VAL A 613 -29.87 -35.07 -3.56
CA VAL A 613 -29.67 -35.94 -2.41
C VAL A 613 -30.49 -37.23 -2.61
N LEU A 614 -29.95 -38.35 -2.15
CA LEU A 614 -30.64 -39.65 -2.21
C LEU A 614 -32.01 -39.52 -1.50
N PRO A 615 -33.10 -39.78 -2.21
CA PRO A 615 -34.47 -39.62 -1.69
C PRO A 615 -34.77 -40.44 -0.44
#